data_53728b7ae0ca581fd94c96c742c56752
#
_entry.id   53728b7ae0ca581fd94c96c742c56752
#
_cell.length_a   1.000
_cell.length_b   1.000
_cell.length_c   1.000
_cell.angle_alpha   90.00
_cell.angle_beta   90.00
_cell.angle_gamma   90.00
#
_symmetry.space_group_name_H-M   'P 1'
#
loop_
_entity.id
_entity.type
_entity.pdbx_description
1 polymer ?
#
loop_
_entity_poly.entity_id
_entity_poly.type
_entity_poly.pdbx_seq_one_letter_code
_entity_poly.pdbx_strand_id
1 'polypeptide(L)'
;MESRKIQKVGAATFTVSLPKEWVARRNLRKGDQLFIVEEGEGLRLLPSPTVSDRERTGAEFIVDADLCEEAGVLERVIVGCYVLGRERIIIRSSVRLRSEHQDEIRIAIRRLMGIGIIEENHSRVVLQCSLDPANYPLDALIKRLYNLGATMLKESLEALMTDQPNLAEDAIKREDDADMMYWLILRLVLSAQIDDGLVEPLGMRSRLEIPGYRVISRDLETVADLAHGIAYHVREILAEEIRVPASILKAIQALTDVIEETYAKALGGLLSRDLKQANEAIRLASGLPKREQDLVRLVLKEVKDPKAILPLRGIYSNMLQIGSYAKSIAVIAFNRYLEKPTNLCRPSTPAGLLAAPAESA
;
A
#
# COMPACT_ATOMS: atom_id res chain seq x y z
N MET A 1 -6.43 -23.54 27.21
CA MET A 1 -7.69 -22.78 27.02
C MET A 1 -8.52 -23.00 28.28
N GLU A 2 -8.99 -21.92 28.92
CA GLU A 2 -9.74 -22.00 30.17
C GLU A 2 -11.24 -21.79 29.85
N SER A 3 -12.14 -22.64 30.36
CA SER A 3 -13.58 -22.49 30.16
C SER A 3 -14.26 -21.98 31.42
N ARG A 4 -15.28 -21.16 31.29
CA ARG A 4 -16.10 -20.64 32.37
C ARG A 4 -17.57 -20.81 32.01
N LYS A 5 -18.39 -21.07 33.03
CA LYS A 5 -19.87 -21.15 32.84
C LYS A 5 -20.46 -19.75 32.87
N ILE A 6 -21.37 -19.50 31.97
CA ILE A 6 -22.24 -18.31 32.00
C ILE A 6 -23.25 -18.49 33.11
N GLN A 7 -23.43 -17.48 33.93
CA GLN A 7 -24.42 -17.45 35.02
C GLN A 7 -25.44 -16.33 34.76
N LYS A 8 -26.71 -16.59 35.01
CA LYS A 8 -27.75 -15.57 34.90
C LYS A 8 -28.00 -14.94 36.28
N VAL A 9 -27.91 -13.62 36.34
CA VAL A 9 -28.13 -12.81 37.53
C VAL A 9 -29.31 -11.89 37.29
N GLY A 10 -30.40 -12.10 38.02
CA GLY A 10 -31.66 -11.37 37.77
C GLY A 10 -32.36 -11.79 36.47
N ALA A 11 -33.20 -10.90 35.94
CA ALA A 11 -34.05 -11.20 34.79
C ALA A 11 -33.33 -11.15 33.45
N ALA A 12 -32.36 -10.24 33.28
CA ALA A 12 -31.74 -9.90 31.96
C ALA A 12 -30.20 -9.90 31.94
N THR A 13 -29.52 -10.12 33.06
CA THR A 13 -28.03 -10.00 33.12
C THR A 13 -27.38 -11.37 33.11
N PHE A 14 -26.38 -11.55 32.26
CA PHE A 14 -25.49 -12.70 32.25
C PHE A 14 -24.12 -12.30 32.79
N THR A 15 -23.46 -13.17 33.56
CA THR A 15 -22.15 -12.98 34.14
C THR A 15 -21.22 -14.13 33.82
N VAL A 16 -19.94 -13.83 33.68
CA VAL A 16 -18.88 -14.81 33.57
C VAL A 16 -17.73 -14.39 34.50
N SER A 17 -17.13 -15.34 35.21
CA SER A 17 -16.01 -15.04 36.11
C SER A 17 -14.72 -14.85 35.32
N LEU A 18 -13.97 -13.78 35.64
CA LEU A 18 -12.68 -13.49 35.05
C LEU A 18 -11.58 -14.39 35.64
N PRO A 19 -10.56 -14.78 34.85
CA PRO A 19 -9.40 -15.51 35.36
C PRO A 19 -8.65 -14.70 36.42
N LYS A 20 -8.42 -15.31 37.60
CA LYS A 20 -7.79 -14.62 38.74
C LYS A 20 -6.40 -14.07 38.41
N GLU A 21 -5.63 -14.84 37.65
CA GLU A 21 -4.29 -14.41 37.21
C GLU A 21 -4.31 -13.21 36.25
N TRP A 22 -5.31 -13.16 35.36
CA TRP A 22 -5.48 -12.03 34.46
C TRP A 22 -5.85 -10.76 35.23
N VAL A 23 -6.79 -10.85 36.19
CA VAL A 23 -7.18 -9.76 37.09
C VAL A 23 -5.97 -9.23 37.86
N ALA A 24 -5.16 -10.13 38.42
CA ALA A 24 -3.95 -9.77 39.17
C ALA A 24 -2.90 -9.08 38.27
N ARG A 25 -2.63 -9.63 37.10
CA ARG A 25 -1.66 -9.02 36.15
C ARG A 25 -2.08 -7.63 35.68
N ARG A 26 -3.38 -7.34 35.64
CA ARG A 26 -3.92 -6.03 35.24
C ARG A 26 -4.17 -5.10 36.42
N ASN A 27 -3.82 -5.52 37.63
CA ASN A 27 -4.04 -4.78 38.90
C ASN A 27 -5.51 -4.32 39.10
N LEU A 28 -6.47 -5.11 38.60
CA LEU A 28 -7.88 -4.81 38.71
C LEU A 28 -8.40 -5.09 40.13
N ARG A 29 -9.28 -4.22 40.64
CA ARG A 29 -9.91 -4.33 41.94
C ARG A 29 -11.43 -4.41 41.83
N LYS A 30 -12.07 -4.84 42.88
CA LYS A 30 -13.53 -4.81 42.99
C LYS A 30 -14.05 -3.37 42.78
N GLY A 31 -14.95 -3.18 41.82
CA GLY A 31 -15.52 -1.89 41.49
C GLY A 31 -14.87 -1.21 40.28
N ASP A 32 -13.76 -1.73 39.76
CA ASP A 32 -13.15 -1.21 38.54
C ASP A 32 -14.08 -1.49 37.32
N GLN A 33 -14.11 -0.54 36.39
CA GLN A 33 -14.88 -0.67 35.16
C GLN A 33 -14.08 -1.46 34.12
N LEU A 34 -14.77 -2.33 33.41
CA LEU A 34 -14.27 -3.03 32.24
C LEU A 34 -15.06 -2.61 31.02
N PHE A 35 -14.36 -2.31 29.93
CA PHE A 35 -14.97 -2.06 28.64
C PHE A 35 -15.11 -3.38 27.91
N ILE A 36 -16.27 -3.61 27.30
CA ILE A 36 -16.59 -4.81 26.53
C ILE A 36 -16.73 -4.39 25.07
N VAL A 37 -15.91 -4.97 24.20
CA VAL A 37 -15.95 -4.77 22.75
C VAL A 37 -16.34 -6.08 22.10
N GLU A 38 -17.35 -6.06 21.23
CA GLU A 38 -17.70 -7.21 20.38
C GLU A 38 -16.70 -7.30 19.23
N GLU A 39 -16.02 -8.45 19.10
CA GLU A 39 -15.07 -8.72 18.01
C GLU A 39 -15.47 -10.03 17.31
N GLY A 40 -16.06 -9.91 16.13
CA GLY A 40 -16.54 -11.07 15.36
C GLY A 40 -17.52 -11.93 16.18
N GLU A 41 -17.16 -13.19 16.49
CA GLU A 41 -17.98 -14.10 17.31
C GLU A 41 -17.60 -14.05 18.81
N GLY A 42 -16.76 -13.11 19.24
CA GLY A 42 -16.22 -13.04 20.60
C GLY A 42 -16.43 -11.71 21.30
N LEU A 43 -16.10 -11.68 22.60
CA LEU A 43 -16.07 -10.47 23.40
C LEU A 43 -14.63 -10.22 23.87
N ARG A 44 -14.14 -9.02 23.68
CA ARG A 44 -12.86 -8.54 24.23
C ARG A 44 -13.11 -7.66 25.44
N LEU A 45 -12.43 -7.96 26.54
CA LEU A 45 -12.50 -7.22 27.78
C LEU A 45 -11.28 -6.34 27.96
N LEU A 46 -11.50 -5.06 28.18
CA LEU A 46 -10.45 -4.04 28.34
C LEU A 46 -10.53 -3.40 29.73
N PRO A 47 -9.45 -3.40 30.54
CA PRO A 47 -9.46 -2.81 31.89
C PRO A 47 -9.47 -1.27 31.91
N SER A 48 -9.24 -0.66 30.81
CA SER A 48 -9.35 0.79 30.55
C SER A 48 -9.67 0.94 29.07
N PRO A 49 -10.31 2.02 28.61
CA PRO A 49 -10.20 2.35 27.20
C PRO A 49 -8.71 2.30 26.90
N THR A 50 -8.33 1.43 25.98
CA THR A 50 -6.92 1.08 25.78
C THR A 50 -6.09 2.34 25.72
N VAL A 51 -4.85 2.27 26.23
CA VAL A 51 -3.82 3.28 26.02
C VAL A 51 -3.76 3.67 24.54
N SER A 52 -4.12 2.75 23.61
CA SER A 52 -4.35 3.03 22.20
C SER A 52 -5.43 4.09 21.93
N ASP A 53 -6.54 4.16 22.70
CA ASP A 53 -7.57 5.17 22.47
C ASP A 53 -7.18 6.53 23.09
N ARG A 54 -6.38 6.53 24.17
CA ARG A 54 -5.81 7.74 24.74
C ARG A 54 -4.54 8.23 24.03
N GLU A 55 -3.74 7.29 23.51
CA GLU A 55 -2.57 7.64 22.68
C GLU A 55 -2.96 8.04 21.25
N ARG A 56 -4.15 7.69 20.79
CA ARG A 56 -4.66 8.06 19.46
C ARG A 56 -5.33 9.41 19.40
N THR A 57 -6.18 9.73 20.35
CA THR A 57 -6.88 11.02 20.39
C THR A 57 -6.06 12.02 21.23
N GLY A 58 -5.06 12.64 20.61
CA GLY A 58 -4.35 13.77 21.16
C GLY A 58 -2.96 13.52 21.76
N ALA A 59 -2.38 12.35 21.59
CA ALA A 59 -0.97 12.14 21.98
C ALA A 59 -0.05 12.98 21.10
N GLU A 60 0.68 13.87 21.72
CA GLU A 60 1.71 14.69 21.09
C GLU A 60 3.02 13.89 21.02
N PHE A 61 3.57 13.77 19.81
CA PHE A 61 4.87 13.13 19.61
C PHE A 61 5.93 14.19 19.40
N ILE A 62 6.93 14.19 20.27
CA ILE A 62 8.01 15.17 20.23
C ILE A 62 9.18 14.60 19.45
N VAL A 63 9.62 15.32 18.43
CA VAL A 63 10.84 15.08 17.66
C VAL A 63 11.85 16.13 18.04
N ASP A 64 12.98 15.69 18.57
CA ASP A 64 14.11 16.55 18.91
C ASP A 64 14.98 16.75 17.66
N ALA A 65 14.88 17.93 17.05
CA ALA A 65 15.59 18.24 15.82
C ALA A 65 17.10 18.33 16.02
N ASP A 66 17.55 18.60 17.26
CA ASP A 66 18.99 18.68 17.56
C ASP A 66 19.67 17.31 17.44
N LEU A 67 18.89 16.21 17.56
CA LEU A 67 19.38 14.84 17.33
C LEU A 67 19.35 14.40 15.84
N CYS A 68 18.76 15.21 14.96
CA CYS A 68 18.71 14.96 13.52
C CYS A 68 19.88 15.64 12.84
N GLU A 69 21.11 15.16 13.06
CA GLU A 69 22.34 15.85 12.62
C GLU A 69 22.61 15.67 11.12
N GLU A 70 22.27 14.50 10.57
CA GLU A 70 22.51 14.17 9.16
C GLU A 70 21.37 14.66 8.26
N ALA A 71 21.72 15.05 7.03
CA ALA A 71 20.76 15.51 6.03
C ALA A 71 19.68 14.44 5.73
N GLY A 72 18.42 14.86 5.69
CA GLY A 72 17.26 14.02 5.41
C GLY A 72 16.81 13.15 6.58
N VAL A 73 17.46 13.21 7.76
CA VAL A 73 17.00 12.42 8.92
C VAL A 73 15.68 12.95 9.44
N LEU A 74 15.54 14.26 9.59
CA LEU A 74 14.30 14.86 10.10
C LEU A 74 13.12 14.59 9.15
N GLU A 75 13.32 14.70 7.84
CA GLU A 75 12.30 14.33 6.84
C GLU A 75 11.84 12.88 7.05
N ARG A 76 12.77 11.92 7.12
CA ARG A 76 12.45 10.51 7.34
C ARG A 76 11.73 10.24 8.66
N VAL A 77 12.08 10.96 9.72
CA VAL A 77 11.39 10.87 11.03
C VAL A 77 9.95 11.36 10.92
N ILE A 78 9.72 12.48 10.22
CA ILE A 78 8.36 13.01 9.99
C ILE A 78 7.53 12.00 9.18
N VAL A 79 8.07 11.47 8.08
CA VAL A 79 7.41 10.43 7.28
C VAL A 79 7.11 9.19 8.12
N GLY A 80 8.05 8.74 8.94
CA GLY A 80 7.87 7.61 9.85
C GLY A 80 6.75 7.86 10.87
N CYS A 81 6.71 9.03 11.48
CA CYS A 81 5.64 9.43 12.39
C CYS A 81 4.27 9.45 11.69
N TYR A 82 4.20 10.01 10.48
CA TYR A 82 2.99 10.03 9.68
C TYR A 82 2.49 8.62 9.38
N VAL A 83 3.35 7.75 8.87
CA VAL A 83 3.04 6.36 8.52
C VAL A 83 2.58 5.55 9.73
N LEU A 84 3.15 5.80 10.92
CA LEU A 84 2.74 5.19 12.18
C LEU A 84 1.42 5.72 12.74
N GLY A 85 0.70 6.56 11.99
CA GLY A 85 -0.62 7.06 12.38
C GLY A 85 -0.60 8.22 13.36
N ARG A 86 0.58 8.87 13.62
CA ARG A 86 0.65 9.98 14.55
C ARG A 86 -0.15 11.17 14.01
N GLU A 87 -1.01 11.75 14.86
CA GLU A 87 -1.87 12.86 14.46
C GLU A 87 -1.19 14.22 14.72
N ARG A 88 -0.42 14.32 15.80
CA ARG A 88 0.26 15.55 16.18
C ARG A 88 1.74 15.31 16.42
N ILE A 89 2.58 16.02 15.65
CA ILE A 89 4.04 15.90 15.70
C ILE A 89 4.62 17.26 16.05
N ILE A 90 5.34 17.34 17.17
CA ILE A 90 6.00 18.55 17.65
C ILE A 90 7.49 18.42 17.37
N ILE A 91 7.99 19.19 16.44
CA ILE A 91 9.42 19.28 16.13
C ILE A 91 9.98 20.45 16.93
N ARG A 92 11.01 20.20 17.71
CA ARG A 92 11.64 21.24 18.54
C ARG A 92 13.16 21.22 18.46
N SER A 93 13.78 22.36 18.69
CA SER A 93 15.22 22.53 18.90
C SER A 93 15.43 23.29 20.22
N SER A 94 16.54 23.04 20.89
CA SER A 94 16.90 23.72 22.16
C SER A 94 17.15 25.21 22.00
N VAL A 95 17.62 25.64 20.81
CA VAL A 95 17.92 27.03 20.50
C VAL A 95 17.11 27.51 19.30
N ARG A 96 17.38 26.99 18.12
CA ARG A 96 16.73 27.37 16.86
C ARG A 96 16.80 26.23 15.86
N LEU A 97 15.71 26.01 15.11
CA LEU A 97 15.69 25.10 13.97
C LEU A 97 16.63 25.65 12.87
N ARG A 98 17.52 24.80 12.37
CA ARG A 98 18.42 25.12 11.25
C ARG A 98 17.61 25.33 9.97
N SER A 99 18.15 26.01 8.97
CA SER A 99 17.49 26.19 7.66
C SER A 99 17.23 24.83 6.99
N GLU A 100 18.18 23.91 7.06
CA GLU A 100 18.05 22.55 6.54
C GLU A 100 16.87 21.82 7.17
N HIS A 101 16.67 21.93 8.49
CA HIS A 101 15.52 21.35 9.17
C HIS A 101 14.18 21.94 8.69
N GLN A 102 14.15 23.26 8.44
CA GLN A 102 12.95 23.91 7.90
C GLN A 102 12.63 23.43 6.48
N ASP A 103 13.65 23.26 5.65
CA ASP A 103 13.50 22.72 4.30
C ASP A 103 13.00 21.26 4.33
N GLU A 104 13.59 20.40 5.18
CA GLU A 104 13.16 19.01 5.36
C GLU A 104 11.71 18.91 5.85
N ILE A 105 11.28 19.77 6.77
CA ILE A 105 9.88 19.86 7.21
C ILE A 105 8.96 20.20 6.03
N ARG A 106 9.32 21.19 5.21
CA ARG A 106 8.53 21.62 4.06
C ARG A 106 8.48 20.54 2.96
N ILE A 107 9.59 19.82 2.74
CA ILE A 107 9.64 18.67 1.82
C ILE A 107 8.69 17.57 2.30
N ALA A 108 8.79 17.17 3.58
CA ALA A 108 7.92 16.14 4.15
C ALA A 108 6.42 16.48 4.01
N ILE A 109 6.04 17.73 4.34
CA ILE A 109 4.64 18.16 4.25
C ILE A 109 4.09 18.10 2.82
N ARG A 110 4.89 18.46 1.81
CA ARG A 110 4.46 18.39 0.42
C ARG A 110 4.21 16.97 -0.06
N ARG A 111 4.93 15.97 0.49
CA ARG A 111 4.83 14.55 0.13
C ARG A 111 3.78 13.78 0.92
N LEU A 112 3.15 14.38 1.93
CA LEU A 112 2.25 13.69 2.85
C LEU A 112 0.84 14.30 2.80
N MET A 113 -0.15 13.49 2.47
CA MET A 113 -1.53 13.96 2.38
C MET A 113 -2.12 14.25 3.76
N GLY A 114 -2.82 15.38 3.86
CA GLY A 114 -3.61 15.73 5.06
C GLY A 114 -2.80 16.17 6.27
N ILE A 115 -1.48 16.37 6.14
CA ILE A 115 -0.64 16.95 7.18
C ILE A 115 -0.37 18.43 6.88
N GLY A 116 -0.34 19.26 7.93
CA GLY A 116 -0.06 20.70 7.81
C GLY A 116 0.58 21.27 9.04
N ILE A 117 1.20 22.45 8.90
CA ILE A 117 1.73 23.23 10.02
C ILE A 117 0.57 23.99 10.67
N ILE A 118 0.37 23.79 11.97
CA ILE A 118 -0.62 24.54 12.77
C ILE A 118 0.03 25.58 13.69
N GLU A 119 1.32 25.41 13.96
CA GLU A 119 2.09 26.35 14.79
C GLU A 119 3.55 26.34 14.32
N GLU A 120 4.17 27.51 14.17
CA GLU A 120 5.56 27.64 13.77
C GLU A 120 6.20 28.84 14.48
N ASN A 121 7.38 28.61 15.07
CA ASN A 121 8.28 29.66 15.53
C ASN A 121 9.75 29.25 15.28
N HIS A 122 10.70 30.05 15.75
CA HIS A 122 12.12 29.85 15.48
C HIS A 122 12.71 28.54 16.03
N SER A 123 12.09 27.94 17.05
CA SER A 123 12.61 26.73 17.72
C SER A 123 11.59 25.57 17.75
N ARG A 124 10.36 25.78 17.24
CA ARG A 124 9.29 24.81 17.34
C ARG A 124 8.37 24.86 16.11
N VAL A 125 8.05 23.70 15.57
CA VAL A 125 7.03 23.52 14.54
C VAL A 125 6.07 22.40 14.99
N VAL A 126 4.77 22.65 14.88
CA VAL A 126 3.73 21.66 15.19
C VAL A 126 3.02 21.27 13.91
N LEU A 127 3.10 19.97 13.58
CA LEU A 127 2.40 19.37 12.47
C LEU A 127 1.14 18.68 13.00
N GLN A 128 0.04 18.85 12.25
CA GLN A 128 -1.23 18.17 12.51
C GLN A 128 -1.64 17.39 11.26
N CYS A 129 -1.96 16.12 11.45
CA CYS A 129 -2.60 15.30 10.43
C CYS A 129 -4.11 15.27 10.69
N SER A 130 -4.90 15.76 9.73
CA SER A 130 -6.36 15.91 9.84
C SER A 130 -7.09 14.98 8.86
N LEU A 131 -6.67 13.71 8.82
CA LEU A 131 -7.29 12.68 7.99
C LEU A 131 -8.26 11.85 8.81
N ASP A 132 -9.49 11.71 8.32
CA ASP A 132 -10.42 10.70 8.79
C ASP A 132 -10.27 9.44 7.92
N PRO A 133 -9.73 8.33 8.46
CA PRO A 133 -9.51 7.11 7.71
C PRO A 133 -10.78 6.56 7.02
N ALA A 134 -11.95 6.76 7.61
CA ALA A 134 -13.22 6.27 7.06
C ALA A 134 -13.57 6.86 5.68
N ASN A 135 -12.99 8.01 5.32
CA ASN A 135 -13.20 8.65 4.03
C ASN A 135 -12.28 8.13 2.91
N TYR A 136 -11.42 7.15 3.21
CA TYR A 136 -10.38 6.67 2.30
C TYR A 136 -10.41 5.14 2.12
N PRO A 137 -11.43 4.56 1.46
CA PRO A 137 -11.46 3.11 1.18
C PRO A 137 -10.22 2.67 0.40
N LEU A 138 -9.54 1.62 0.87
CA LEU A 138 -8.26 1.18 0.31
C LEU A 138 -8.35 0.77 -1.16
N ASP A 139 -9.43 0.12 -1.59
CA ASP A 139 -9.60 -0.27 -3.00
C ASP A 139 -9.62 0.94 -3.94
N ALA A 140 -10.21 2.07 -3.50
CA ALA A 140 -10.22 3.31 -4.29
C ALA A 140 -8.81 3.92 -4.39
N LEU A 141 -8.05 3.92 -3.30
CA LEU A 141 -6.66 4.41 -3.27
C LEU A 141 -5.73 3.52 -4.10
N ILE A 142 -5.86 2.20 -3.99
CA ILE A 142 -5.14 1.21 -4.81
C ILE A 142 -5.42 1.44 -6.29
N LYS A 143 -6.70 1.64 -6.67
CA LYS A 143 -7.06 1.97 -8.06
C LYS A 143 -6.45 3.28 -8.52
N ARG A 144 -6.39 4.29 -7.65
CA ARG A 144 -5.78 5.58 -7.99
C ARG A 144 -4.27 5.45 -8.20
N LEU A 145 -3.56 4.75 -7.31
CA LEU A 145 -2.12 4.49 -7.44
C LEU A 145 -1.81 3.67 -8.69
N TYR A 146 -2.62 2.65 -8.99
CA TYR A 146 -2.54 1.91 -10.24
C TYR A 146 -2.67 2.82 -11.47
N ASN A 147 -3.68 3.72 -11.49
CA ASN A 147 -3.91 4.61 -12.61
C ASN A 147 -2.73 5.57 -12.82
N LEU A 148 -2.10 6.05 -11.74
CA LEU A 148 -0.89 6.88 -11.83
C LEU A 148 0.23 6.13 -12.54
N GLY A 149 0.62 4.93 -12.06
CA GLY A 149 1.66 4.12 -12.68
C GLY A 149 1.35 3.71 -14.13
N ALA A 150 0.09 3.35 -14.43
CA ALA A 150 -0.35 3.02 -15.78
C ALA A 150 -0.29 4.22 -16.73
N THR A 151 -0.69 5.41 -16.26
CA THR A 151 -0.61 6.66 -17.05
C THR A 151 0.84 7.04 -17.31
N MET A 152 1.70 6.97 -16.28
CA MET A 152 3.14 7.25 -16.42
C MET A 152 3.80 6.34 -17.44
N LEU A 153 3.52 5.03 -17.41
CA LEU A 153 4.03 4.06 -18.37
C LEU A 153 3.58 4.41 -19.79
N LYS A 154 2.29 4.67 -19.98
CA LYS A 154 1.70 5.01 -21.28
C LYS A 154 2.31 6.30 -21.84
N GLU A 155 2.31 7.38 -21.07
CA GLU A 155 2.86 8.68 -21.50
C GLU A 155 4.35 8.57 -21.84
N SER A 156 5.12 7.82 -21.06
CA SER A 156 6.56 7.60 -21.31
C SER A 156 6.81 6.89 -22.65
N LEU A 157 6.04 5.85 -22.95
CA LEU A 157 6.23 5.09 -24.19
C LEU A 157 5.63 5.81 -25.40
N GLU A 158 4.52 6.55 -25.23
CA GLU A 158 3.96 7.41 -26.26
C GLU A 158 4.96 8.53 -26.63
N ALA A 159 5.65 9.12 -25.65
CA ALA A 159 6.73 10.08 -25.89
C ALA A 159 7.82 9.53 -26.84
N LEU A 160 8.25 8.28 -26.60
CA LEU A 160 9.24 7.60 -27.46
C LEU A 160 8.70 7.33 -28.86
N MET A 161 7.43 6.93 -28.99
CA MET A 161 6.83 6.56 -30.27
C MET A 161 6.50 7.77 -31.15
N THR A 162 6.20 8.92 -30.53
CA THR A 162 5.72 10.14 -31.22
C THR A 162 6.71 11.29 -31.22
N ASP A 163 7.90 11.09 -30.63
CA ASP A 163 8.95 12.13 -30.49
C ASP A 163 8.42 13.37 -29.75
N GLN A 164 7.69 13.16 -28.63
CA GLN A 164 7.08 14.21 -27.82
C GLN A 164 7.70 14.26 -26.41
N PRO A 165 8.77 15.03 -26.16
CA PRO A 165 9.46 15.07 -24.87
C PRO A 165 8.58 15.56 -23.73
N ASN A 166 7.55 16.36 -23.99
CA ASN A 166 6.63 16.87 -22.98
C ASN A 166 5.87 15.72 -22.26
N LEU A 167 5.52 14.64 -22.95
CA LEU A 167 4.86 13.49 -22.33
C LEU A 167 5.78 12.78 -21.34
N ALA A 168 7.08 12.67 -21.64
CA ALA A 168 8.06 12.11 -20.71
C ALA A 168 8.23 13.03 -19.48
N GLU A 169 8.27 14.35 -19.65
CA GLU A 169 8.34 15.29 -18.54
C GLU A 169 7.08 15.23 -17.64
N ASP A 170 5.90 15.07 -18.23
CA ASP A 170 4.66 14.94 -17.48
C ASP A 170 4.60 13.62 -16.70
N ALA A 171 5.09 12.51 -17.27
CA ALA A 171 5.24 11.24 -16.56
C ALA A 171 6.21 11.38 -15.36
N ILE A 172 7.34 12.08 -15.53
CA ILE A 172 8.32 12.33 -14.46
C ILE A 172 7.69 13.09 -13.29
N LYS A 173 6.87 14.12 -13.55
CA LYS A 173 6.24 14.92 -12.49
C LYS A 173 5.19 14.16 -11.68
N ARG A 174 4.60 13.09 -12.23
CA ARG A 174 3.55 12.29 -11.55
C ARG A 174 4.09 11.38 -10.45
N GLU A 175 5.40 11.18 -10.37
CA GLU A 175 6.02 10.35 -9.34
C GLU A 175 5.74 10.89 -7.94
N ASP A 176 5.77 12.22 -7.72
CA ASP A 176 5.41 12.84 -6.45
C ASP A 176 3.96 12.50 -6.02
N ASP A 177 3.02 12.43 -6.99
CA ASP A 177 1.63 12.04 -6.72
C ASP A 177 1.51 10.55 -6.34
N ALA A 178 2.29 9.68 -6.97
CA ALA A 178 2.32 8.26 -6.67
C ALA A 178 2.90 8.00 -5.26
N ASP A 179 3.99 8.66 -4.92
CA ASP A 179 4.60 8.65 -3.59
C ASP A 179 3.60 9.09 -2.50
N MET A 180 2.96 10.25 -2.72
CA MET A 180 1.96 10.76 -1.78
C MET A 180 0.83 9.75 -1.54
N MET A 181 0.36 9.10 -2.59
CA MET A 181 -0.67 8.06 -2.51
C MET A 181 -0.19 6.83 -1.75
N TYR A 182 1.04 6.38 -2.01
CA TYR A 182 1.65 5.26 -1.31
C TYR A 182 1.78 5.51 0.20
N TRP A 183 2.28 6.68 0.62
CA TRP A 183 2.41 7.02 2.04
C TRP A 183 1.06 7.07 2.74
N LEU A 184 0.01 7.57 2.07
CA LEU A 184 -1.35 7.55 2.61
C LEU A 184 -1.84 6.12 2.81
N ILE A 185 -1.74 5.26 1.79
CA ILE A 185 -2.16 3.86 1.89
C ILE A 185 -1.42 3.17 3.04
N LEU A 186 -0.10 3.37 3.12
CA LEU A 186 0.72 2.76 4.17
C LEU A 186 0.28 3.19 5.57
N ARG A 187 0.00 4.49 5.78
CA ARG A 187 -0.56 5.01 7.03
C ARG A 187 -1.86 4.30 7.40
N LEU A 188 -2.80 4.18 6.46
CA LEU A 188 -4.11 3.57 6.71
C LEU A 188 -4.00 2.08 7.01
N VAL A 189 -3.17 1.35 6.26
CA VAL A 189 -2.90 -0.08 6.45
C VAL A 189 -2.31 -0.35 7.82
N LEU A 190 -1.33 0.44 8.27
CA LEU A 190 -0.73 0.29 9.59
C LEU A 190 -1.68 0.72 10.72
N SER A 191 -2.51 1.74 10.48
CA SER A 191 -3.55 2.12 11.44
C SER A 191 -4.56 1.00 11.65
N ALA A 192 -5.02 0.34 10.58
CA ALA A 192 -5.93 -0.80 10.66
C ALA A 192 -5.31 -2.05 11.34
N GLN A 193 -3.98 -2.20 11.30
CA GLN A 193 -3.31 -3.28 12.01
C GLN A 193 -3.39 -3.10 13.53
N ILE A 194 -3.43 -1.85 13.99
CA ILE A 194 -3.48 -1.49 15.41
C ILE A 194 -4.94 -1.37 15.88
N ASP A 195 -5.85 -0.88 15.02
CA ASP A 195 -7.25 -0.60 15.31
C ASP A 195 -8.20 -1.42 14.44
N ASP A 196 -8.82 -2.41 15.07
CA ASP A 196 -9.81 -3.26 14.41
C ASP A 196 -11.03 -2.49 13.90
N GLY A 197 -11.38 -1.39 14.56
CA GLY A 197 -12.47 -0.51 14.16
C GLY A 197 -12.26 0.17 12.80
N LEU A 198 -11.04 0.17 12.25
CA LEU A 198 -10.74 0.73 10.92
C LEU A 198 -10.85 -0.29 9.78
N VAL A 199 -10.94 -1.58 10.07
CA VAL A 199 -10.96 -2.64 9.04
C VAL A 199 -12.13 -2.46 8.07
N GLU A 200 -13.34 -2.36 8.60
CA GLU A 200 -14.56 -2.18 7.81
C GLU A 200 -14.66 -0.81 7.12
N PRO A 201 -14.44 0.34 7.81
CA PRO A 201 -14.44 1.65 7.16
C PRO A 201 -13.45 1.77 6.00
N LEU A 202 -12.30 1.11 6.08
CA LEU A 202 -11.31 1.07 5.00
C LEU A 202 -11.67 0.09 3.86
N GLY A 203 -12.83 -0.58 3.94
CA GLY A 203 -13.33 -1.50 2.92
C GLY A 203 -12.75 -2.90 2.99
N MET A 204 -12.00 -3.24 4.03
CA MET A 204 -11.48 -4.59 4.24
C MET A 204 -12.54 -5.50 4.87
N ARG A 205 -12.55 -6.78 4.45
CA ARG A 205 -13.48 -7.79 5.01
C ARG A 205 -12.93 -8.48 6.25
N SER A 206 -11.62 -8.48 6.41
CA SER A 206 -10.94 -9.06 7.55
C SER A 206 -9.51 -8.53 7.66
N ARG A 207 -8.89 -8.70 8.83
CA ARG A 207 -7.47 -8.39 9.04
C ARG A 207 -6.51 -9.22 8.20
N LEU A 208 -6.96 -10.36 7.64
CA LEU A 208 -6.15 -11.18 6.74
C LEU A 208 -5.78 -10.44 5.45
N GLU A 209 -6.55 -9.43 5.07
CA GLU A 209 -6.26 -8.61 3.89
C GLU A 209 -5.14 -7.58 4.10
N ILE A 210 -4.83 -7.21 5.36
CA ILE A 210 -3.83 -6.18 5.70
C ILE A 210 -2.45 -6.46 5.07
N PRO A 211 -1.86 -7.67 5.22
CA PRO A 211 -0.57 -7.96 4.60
C PRO A 211 -0.61 -7.84 3.07
N GLY A 212 -1.74 -8.26 2.46
CA GLY A 212 -1.95 -8.12 1.02
C GLY A 212 -1.94 -6.66 0.56
N TYR A 213 -2.68 -5.77 1.23
CA TYR A 213 -2.68 -4.33 0.92
C TYR A 213 -1.29 -3.72 1.09
N ARG A 214 -0.52 -4.14 2.10
CA ARG A 214 0.86 -3.67 2.31
C ARG A 214 1.77 -4.01 1.14
N VAL A 215 1.68 -5.24 0.63
CA VAL A 215 2.48 -5.69 -0.53
C VAL A 215 2.00 -5.01 -1.80
N ILE A 216 0.69 -5.00 -2.07
CA ILE A 216 0.11 -4.40 -3.28
C ILE A 216 0.47 -2.92 -3.38
N SER A 217 0.38 -2.16 -2.28
CA SER A 217 0.73 -0.73 -2.30
C SER A 217 2.20 -0.51 -2.65
N ARG A 218 3.10 -1.36 -2.14
CA ARG A 218 4.53 -1.31 -2.48
C ARG A 218 4.78 -1.69 -3.95
N ASP A 219 4.13 -2.76 -4.43
CA ASP A 219 4.26 -3.21 -5.81
C ASP A 219 3.78 -2.12 -6.80
N LEU A 220 2.68 -1.43 -6.49
CA LEU A 220 2.14 -0.36 -7.32
C LEU A 220 3.01 0.90 -7.32
N GLU A 221 3.57 1.29 -6.18
CA GLU A 221 4.53 2.39 -6.10
C GLU A 221 5.80 2.05 -6.87
N THR A 222 6.33 0.83 -6.73
CA THR A 222 7.49 0.41 -7.51
C THR A 222 7.20 0.39 -9.03
N VAL A 223 5.95 0.08 -9.43
CA VAL A 223 5.56 0.24 -10.85
C VAL A 223 5.63 1.70 -11.29
N ALA A 224 5.20 2.65 -10.44
CA ALA A 224 5.33 4.08 -10.75
C ALA A 224 6.80 4.53 -10.83
N ASP A 225 7.67 4.09 -9.89
CA ASP A 225 9.11 4.32 -9.92
C ASP A 225 9.75 3.80 -11.22
N LEU A 226 9.36 2.59 -11.65
CA LEU A 226 9.87 1.99 -12.88
C LEU A 226 9.38 2.75 -14.13
N ALA A 227 8.12 3.21 -14.12
CA ALA A 227 7.59 4.04 -15.20
C ALA A 227 8.28 5.41 -15.25
N HIS A 228 8.59 6.03 -14.08
CA HIS A 228 9.43 7.21 -13.98
C HIS A 228 10.83 6.95 -14.59
N GLY A 229 11.45 5.81 -14.27
CA GLY A 229 12.74 5.42 -14.87
C GLY A 229 12.66 5.26 -16.39
N ILE A 230 11.54 4.72 -16.92
CA ILE A 230 11.30 4.66 -18.38
C ILE A 230 11.24 6.08 -18.97
N ALA A 231 10.46 6.98 -18.34
CA ALA A 231 10.32 8.36 -18.79
C ALA A 231 11.69 9.07 -18.84
N TYR A 232 12.53 8.82 -17.84
CA TYR A 232 13.89 9.38 -17.77
C TYR A 232 14.77 8.92 -18.96
N HIS A 233 14.77 7.61 -19.27
CA HIS A 233 15.50 7.06 -20.41
C HIS A 233 14.94 7.52 -21.76
N VAL A 234 13.63 7.68 -21.87
CA VAL A 234 12.99 8.25 -23.09
C VAL A 234 13.43 9.68 -23.27
N ARG A 235 13.38 10.51 -22.22
CA ARG A 235 13.88 11.88 -22.26
C ARG A 235 15.33 11.98 -22.71
N GLU A 236 16.19 11.07 -22.23
CA GLU A 236 17.61 10.98 -22.63
C GLU A 236 17.74 10.69 -24.14
N ILE A 237 16.98 9.70 -24.66
CA ILE A 237 16.95 9.35 -26.10
C ILE A 237 16.53 10.56 -26.94
N LEU A 238 15.46 11.27 -26.55
CA LEU A 238 14.93 12.40 -27.29
C LEU A 238 15.84 13.63 -27.22
N ALA A 239 16.44 13.90 -26.06
CA ALA A 239 17.33 15.03 -25.87
C ALA A 239 18.66 14.90 -26.67
N GLU A 240 19.15 13.68 -26.84
CA GLU A 240 20.34 13.39 -27.65
C GLU A 240 20.03 13.10 -29.12
N GLU A 241 18.76 13.25 -29.55
CA GLU A 241 18.29 12.99 -30.92
C GLU A 241 18.67 11.57 -31.42
N ILE A 242 18.68 10.59 -30.50
CA ILE A 242 19.03 9.21 -30.81
C ILE A 242 17.92 8.56 -31.65
N ARG A 243 18.27 8.11 -32.85
CA ARG A 243 17.32 7.41 -33.71
C ARG A 243 17.16 5.94 -33.32
N VAL A 244 15.97 5.60 -32.84
CA VAL A 244 15.61 4.22 -32.54
C VAL A 244 15.04 3.55 -33.81
N PRO A 245 15.55 2.38 -34.24
CA PRO A 245 15.02 1.67 -35.40
C PRO A 245 13.52 1.32 -35.24
N ALA A 246 12.75 1.46 -36.34
CA ALA A 246 11.31 1.21 -36.33
C ALA A 246 10.93 -0.23 -35.88
N SER A 247 11.79 -1.21 -36.19
CA SER A 247 11.64 -2.60 -35.72
C SER A 247 11.70 -2.73 -34.19
N ILE A 248 12.56 -1.93 -33.52
CA ILE A 248 12.68 -1.89 -32.07
C ILE A 248 11.49 -1.17 -31.46
N LEU A 249 11.05 -0.04 -32.01
CA LEU A 249 9.83 0.65 -31.57
C LEU A 249 8.61 -0.30 -31.65
N LYS A 250 8.46 -1.05 -32.74
CA LYS A 250 7.40 -2.03 -32.89
C LYS A 250 7.50 -3.17 -31.86
N ALA A 251 8.70 -3.63 -31.53
CA ALA A 251 8.89 -4.67 -30.53
C ALA A 251 8.62 -4.17 -29.10
N ILE A 252 8.99 -2.91 -28.79
CA ILE A 252 8.65 -2.24 -27.53
C ILE A 252 7.12 -2.11 -27.42
N GLN A 253 6.42 -1.65 -28.47
CA GLN A 253 4.96 -1.56 -28.46
C GLN A 253 4.30 -2.91 -28.19
N ALA A 254 4.73 -3.97 -28.86
CA ALA A 254 4.19 -5.31 -28.65
C ALA A 254 4.45 -5.86 -27.22
N LEU A 255 5.55 -5.44 -26.58
CA LEU A 255 5.82 -5.74 -25.18
C LEU A 255 4.93 -4.91 -24.25
N THR A 256 4.74 -3.63 -24.56
CA THR A 256 3.83 -2.70 -23.84
C THR A 256 2.42 -3.27 -23.77
N ASP A 257 1.86 -3.66 -24.90
CA ASP A 257 0.49 -4.19 -24.99
C ASP A 257 0.28 -5.37 -24.01
N VAL A 258 1.26 -6.28 -23.93
CA VAL A 258 1.19 -7.43 -23.02
C VAL A 258 1.35 -7.03 -21.55
N ILE A 259 2.19 -6.04 -21.25
CA ILE A 259 2.40 -5.57 -19.87
C ILE A 259 1.17 -4.82 -19.38
N GLU A 260 0.60 -3.92 -20.20
CA GLU A 260 -0.64 -3.21 -19.87
C GLU A 260 -1.80 -4.18 -19.65
N GLU A 261 -1.96 -5.18 -20.52
CA GLU A 261 -2.98 -6.22 -20.34
C GLU A 261 -2.75 -7.01 -19.05
N THR A 262 -1.51 -7.40 -18.77
CA THR A 262 -1.15 -8.12 -17.53
C THR A 262 -1.48 -7.32 -16.29
N TYR A 263 -1.10 -6.04 -16.30
CA TYR A 263 -1.30 -5.12 -15.19
C TYR A 263 -2.78 -4.82 -14.94
N ALA A 264 -3.55 -4.60 -16.02
CA ALA A 264 -5.00 -4.39 -15.96
C ALA A 264 -5.75 -5.62 -15.43
N LYS A 265 -5.38 -6.81 -15.89
CA LYS A 265 -5.98 -8.08 -15.42
C LYS A 265 -5.62 -8.38 -13.96
N ALA A 266 -4.40 -8.04 -13.53
CA ALA A 266 -3.99 -8.19 -12.14
C ALA A 266 -4.84 -7.34 -11.20
N LEU A 267 -5.03 -6.05 -11.52
CA LEU A 267 -5.90 -5.16 -10.75
C LEU A 267 -7.37 -5.58 -10.84
N GLY A 268 -7.86 -5.93 -12.03
CA GLY A 268 -9.23 -6.40 -12.24
C GLY A 268 -9.53 -7.63 -11.38
N GLY A 269 -8.64 -8.62 -11.41
CA GLY A 269 -8.73 -9.83 -10.57
C GLY A 269 -8.72 -9.51 -9.08
N LEU A 270 -7.93 -8.51 -8.65
CA LEU A 270 -7.84 -8.08 -7.26
C LEU A 270 -9.14 -7.42 -6.77
N LEU A 271 -9.62 -6.41 -7.49
CA LEU A 271 -10.78 -5.60 -7.06
C LEU A 271 -12.11 -6.35 -7.21
N SER A 272 -12.27 -7.12 -8.30
CA SER A 272 -13.47 -7.92 -8.54
C SER A 272 -13.42 -9.32 -7.93
N ARG A 273 -12.29 -9.72 -7.33
CA ARG A 273 -12.02 -11.10 -6.85
C ARG A 273 -12.27 -12.15 -7.94
N ASP A 274 -11.88 -11.82 -9.16
CA ASP A 274 -12.03 -12.69 -10.31
C ASP A 274 -10.78 -13.55 -10.50
N LEU A 275 -10.93 -14.83 -10.15
CA LEU A 275 -9.87 -15.83 -10.26
C LEU A 275 -9.37 -16.01 -11.70
N LYS A 276 -10.27 -15.89 -12.71
CA LYS A 276 -9.91 -16.06 -14.12
C LYS A 276 -9.00 -14.92 -14.57
N GLN A 277 -9.33 -13.68 -14.23
CA GLN A 277 -8.47 -12.52 -14.53
C GLN A 277 -7.12 -12.63 -13.82
N ALA A 278 -7.10 -12.98 -12.54
CA ALA A 278 -5.85 -13.18 -11.80
C ALA A 278 -4.96 -14.25 -12.43
N ASN A 279 -5.53 -15.41 -12.78
CA ASN A 279 -4.79 -16.50 -13.43
C ASN A 279 -4.29 -16.12 -14.83
N GLU A 280 -5.06 -15.38 -15.59
CA GLU A 280 -4.67 -14.89 -16.92
C GLU A 280 -3.50 -13.90 -16.82
N ALA A 281 -3.51 -12.99 -15.86
CA ALA A 281 -2.38 -12.09 -15.59
C ALA A 281 -1.09 -12.88 -15.27
N ILE A 282 -1.18 -13.92 -14.43
CA ILE A 282 -0.04 -14.80 -14.12
C ILE A 282 0.48 -15.49 -15.38
N ARG A 283 -0.43 -15.97 -16.25
CA ARG A 283 -0.08 -16.64 -17.50
C ARG A 283 0.64 -15.69 -18.48
N LEU A 284 0.12 -14.49 -18.68
CA LEU A 284 0.72 -13.46 -19.53
C LEU A 284 2.12 -13.08 -19.05
N ALA A 285 2.28 -12.81 -17.73
CA ALA A 285 3.55 -12.48 -17.13
C ALA A 285 4.60 -13.58 -17.31
N SER A 286 4.18 -14.85 -17.30
CA SER A 286 5.11 -15.99 -17.47
C SER A 286 5.73 -16.07 -18.87
N GLY A 287 5.13 -15.40 -19.88
CA GLY A 287 5.68 -15.28 -21.23
C GLY A 287 6.69 -14.13 -21.43
N LEU A 288 6.77 -13.18 -20.47
CA LEU A 288 7.61 -11.99 -20.62
C LEU A 288 9.12 -12.26 -20.77
N PRO A 289 9.75 -13.21 -20.03
CA PRO A 289 11.18 -13.45 -20.15
C PRO A 289 11.62 -13.86 -21.57
N LYS A 290 10.77 -14.59 -22.30
CA LYS A 290 11.07 -14.94 -23.69
C LYS A 290 11.03 -13.72 -24.61
N ARG A 291 10.04 -12.83 -24.42
CA ARG A 291 9.92 -11.59 -25.19
C ARG A 291 11.11 -10.65 -24.96
N GLU A 292 11.60 -10.60 -23.72
CA GLU A 292 12.84 -9.87 -23.40
C GLU A 292 14.01 -10.37 -24.22
N GLN A 293 14.27 -11.68 -24.17
CA GLN A 293 15.40 -12.26 -24.91
C GLN A 293 15.33 -11.95 -26.41
N ASP A 294 14.12 -11.99 -26.99
CA ASP A 294 13.93 -11.67 -28.40
C ASP A 294 14.20 -10.18 -28.68
N LEU A 295 13.76 -9.28 -27.79
CA LEU A 295 14.01 -7.85 -27.90
C LEU A 295 15.50 -7.52 -27.73
N VAL A 296 16.18 -8.13 -26.75
CA VAL A 296 17.64 -7.99 -26.56
C VAL A 296 18.41 -8.38 -27.80
N ARG A 297 18.08 -9.52 -28.41
CA ARG A 297 18.71 -9.98 -29.67
C ARG A 297 18.48 -8.99 -30.80
N LEU A 298 17.28 -8.42 -30.89
CA LEU A 298 16.95 -7.42 -31.91
C LEU A 298 17.74 -6.14 -31.72
N VAL A 299 17.84 -5.62 -30.48
CA VAL A 299 18.64 -4.44 -30.13
C VAL A 299 20.10 -4.64 -30.50
N LEU A 300 20.71 -5.76 -30.09
CA LEU A 300 22.13 -6.06 -30.39
C LEU A 300 22.39 -6.19 -31.90
N LYS A 301 21.38 -6.59 -32.70
CA LYS A 301 21.51 -6.73 -34.16
C LYS A 301 21.37 -5.39 -34.89
N GLU A 302 20.44 -4.54 -34.48
CA GLU A 302 19.98 -3.40 -35.28
C GLU A 302 20.45 -2.05 -34.76
N VAL A 303 20.77 -1.92 -33.45
CA VAL A 303 21.27 -0.68 -32.87
C VAL A 303 22.77 -0.55 -33.16
N LYS A 304 23.12 0.45 -33.95
CA LYS A 304 24.52 0.75 -34.31
C LYS A 304 25.13 1.81 -33.42
N ASP A 305 24.30 2.69 -32.87
CA ASP A 305 24.76 3.75 -31.97
C ASP A 305 24.89 3.19 -30.53
N PRO A 306 26.11 3.13 -29.97
CA PRO A 306 26.29 2.65 -28.61
C PRO A 306 25.56 3.46 -27.56
N LYS A 307 25.31 4.75 -27.80
CA LYS A 307 24.58 5.63 -26.89
C LYS A 307 23.13 5.21 -26.68
N ALA A 308 22.52 4.55 -27.70
CA ALA A 308 21.15 4.03 -27.61
C ALA A 308 21.02 2.79 -26.73
N ILE A 309 22.10 2.02 -26.53
CA ILE A 309 22.04 0.70 -25.91
C ILE A 309 21.62 0.77 -24.44
N LEU A 310 22.22 1.69 -23.68
CA LEU A 310 21.94 1.82 -22.23
C LEU A 310 20.51 2.30 -21.94
N PRO A 311 20.04 3.42 -22.54
CA PRO A 311 18.66 3.86 -22.31
C PRO A 311 17.63 2.84 -22.80
N LEU A 312 17.81 2.22 -23.96
CA LEU A 312 16.89 1.16 -24.45
C LEU A 312 16.87 -0.02 -23.47
N ARG A 313 18.05 -0.44 -22.96
CA ARG A 313 18.11 -1.50 -21.93
C ARG A 313 17.35 -1.09 -20.67
N GLY A 314 17.50 0.15 -20.21
CA GLY A 314 16.76 0.69 -19.07
C GLY A 314 15.25 0.59 -19.29
N ILE A 315 14.76 1.01 -20.46
CA ILE A 315 13.34 0.97 -20.82
C ILE A 315 12.82 -0.48 -20.73
N TYR A 316 13.36 -1.43 -21.51
CA TYR A 316 12.80 -2.77 -21.53
C TYR A 316 13.01 -3.55 -20.23
N SER A 317 14.11 -3.31 -19.49
CA SER A 317 14.31 -3.90 -18.17
C SER A 317 13.25 -3.45 -17.16
N ASN A 318 12.95 -2.13 -17.13
CA ASN A 318 11.90 -1.59 -16.27
C ASN A 318 10.51 -2.13 -16.67
N MET A 319 10.22 -2.21 -17.97
CA MET A 319 8.97 -2.79 -18.47
C MET A 319 8.75 -4.22 -17.96
N LEU A 320 9.78 -5.07 -17.99
CA LEU A 320 9.70 -6.46 -17.51
C LEU A 320 9.49 -6.54 -16.00
N GLN A 321 10.14 -5.66 -15.25
CA GLN A 321 9.93 -5.58 -13.81
C GLN A 321 8.48 -5.17 -13.51
N ILE A 322 7.89 -4.22 -14.25
CA ILE A 322 6.46 -3.88 -14.16
C ILE A 322 5.59 -5.13 -14.34
N GLY A 323 5.87 -5.95 -15.37
CA GLY A 323 5.18 -7.22 -15.58
C GLY A 323 5.35 -8.21 -14.42
N SER A 324 6.50 -8.23 -13.77
CA SER A 324 6.76 -9.06 -12.59
C SER A 324 5.95 -8.59 -11.38
N TYR A 325 5.85 -7.28 -11.12
CA TYR A 325 5.03 -6.73 -10.06
C TYR A 325 3.52 -6.92 -10.33
N ALA A 326 3.10 -6.80 -11.59
CA ALA A 326 1.74 -7.16 -11.99
C ALA A 326 1.41 -8.63 -11.66
N LYS A 327 2.36 -9.55 -11.89
CA LYS A 327 2.22 -10.96 -11.48
C LYS A 327 2.10 -11.10 -9.95
N SER A 328 2.90 -10.37 -9.18
CA SER A 328 2.83 -10.37 -7.71
C SER A 328 1.43 -9.97 -7.23
N ILE A 329 0.87 -8.88 -7.77
CA ILE A 329 -0.49 -8.43 -7.48
C ILE A 329 -1.53 -9.50 -7.84
N ALA A 330 -1.38 -10.15 -8.99
CA ALA A 330 -2.28 -11.22 -9.43
C ALA A 330 -2.24 -12.46 -8.52
N VAL A 331 -1.08 -12.81 -7.96
CA VAL A 331 -0.96 -13.89 -6.96
C VAL A 331 -1.70 -13.52 -5.67
N ILE A 332 -1.61 -12.28 -5.21
CA ILE A 332 -2.36 -11.82 -4.04
C ILE A 332 -3.87 -11.83 -4.33
N ALA A 333 -4.28 -11.42 -5.54
CA ALA A 333 -5.68 -11.49 -5.97
C ALA A 333 -6.20 -12.93 -5.93
N PHE A 334 -5.39 -13.90 -6.37
CA PHE A 334 -5.69 -15.33 -6.30
C PHE A 334 -5.87 -15.79 -4.85
N ASN A 335 -4.96 -15.40 -3.94
CA ASN A 335 -5.03 -15.74 -2.53
C ASN A 335 -6.29 -15.15 -1.87
N ARG A 336 -6.64 -13.89 -2.17
CA ARG A 336 -7.87 -13.24 -1.67
C ARG A 336 -9.15 -13.97 -2.08
N TYR A 337 -9.17 -14.58 -3.26
CA TYR A 337 -10.31 -15.41 -3.69
C TYR A 337 -10.51 -16.61 -2.76
N LEU A 338 -9.44 -17.18 -2.22
CA LEU A 338 -9.44 -18.36 -1.37
C LEU A 338 -9.63 -18.08 0.14
N GLU A 339 -9.70 -16.81 0.55
CA GLU A 339 -9.91 -16.44 1.97
C GLU A 339 -11.24 -16.95 2.55
N LYS A 340 -12.22 -17.17 1.70
CA LYS A 340 -13.49 -17.83 2.07
C LYS A 340 -13.60 -19.19 1.37
N PRO A 341 -14.37 -20.14 1.95
CA PRO A 341 -14.67 -21.38 1.26
C PRO A 341 -15.25 -21.13 -0.12
N THR A 342 -14.74 -21.85 -1.11
CA THR A 342 -15.14 -21.77 -2.52
C THR A 342 -15.43 -23.15 -3.05
N ASN A 343 -15.96 -23.25 -4.29
CA ASN A 343 -16.13 -24.53 -4.97
C ASN A 343 -14.78 -25.23 -5.25
N LEU A 344 -13.66 -24.45 -5.30
CA LEU A 344 -12.31 -24.99 -5.51
C LEU A 344 -11.65 -25.44 -4.21
N CYS A 345 -11.98 -24.78 -3.07
CA CYS A 345 -11.36 -25.07 -1.78
C CYS A 345 -12.40 -24.88 -0.68
N ARG A 346 -12.75 -25.96 0.01
CA ARG A 346 -13.71 -25.98 1.10
C ARG A 346 -13.24 -26.90 2.22
N PRO A 347 -13.65 -26.64 3.49
CA PRO A 347 -13.37 -27.56 4.59
C PRO A 347 -13.94 -28.95 4.28
N SER A 348 -13.17 -30.00 4.59
CA SER A 348 -13.71 -31.36 4.59
C SER A 348 -14.67 -31.48 5.78
N THR A 349 -15.98 -31.63 5.51
CA THR A 349 -16.93 -32.03 6.55
C THR A 349 -16.58 -33.45 6.97
N PRO A 350 -16.40 -33.78 8.28
CA PRO A 350 -16.28 -35.16 8.70
C PRO A 350 -17.47 -35.95 8.16
N ALA A 351 -17.22 -37.05 7.50
CA ALA A 351 -18.26 -37.97 7.02
C ALA A 351 -19.06 -38.46 8.24
N GLY A 352 -20.19 -37.82 8.53
CA GLY A 352 -21.02 -38.16 9.70
C GLY A 352 -22.08 -37.11 10.12
N LEU A 353 -21.98 -35.87 9.60
CA LEU A 353 -22.96 -34.82 9.91
C LEU A 353 -23.73 -34.36 8.65
N LEU A 354 -24.17 -35.33 7.85
CA LEU A 354 -25.28 -35.09 6.94
C LEU A 354 -26.54 -35.24 7.82
N ALA A 355 -27.20 -34.12 8.15
CA ALA A 355 -28.52 -34.10 8.72
C ALA A 355 -29.44 -35.00 7.90
N ALA A 356 -30.09 -35.96 8.55
CA ALA A 356 -31.17 -36.72 7.99
C ALA A 356 -32.21 -35.74 7.43
N PRO A 357 -32.85 -36.04 6.27
CA PRO A 357 -33.93 -35.21 5.79
C PRO A 357 -35.06 -35.20 6.85
N ALA A 358 -35.50 -33.99 7.20
CA ALA A 358 -36.70 -33.85 8.03
C ALA A 358 -37.87 -34.54 7.32
N GLU A 359 -38.27 -35.69 7.86
CA GLU A 359 -39.51 -36.34 7.46
C GLU A 359 -40.66 -35.38 7.78
N SER A 360 -41.40 -35.05 6.75
CA SER A 360 -42.68 -34.37 6.81
C SER A 360 -43.68 -35.20 7.60
N ALA A 361 -44.21 -34.65 8.67
CA ALA A 361 -45.52 -35.01 9.21
C ALA A 361 -46.32 -33.73 9.50
#